data_77ecbf287035918362f9ec46021b0860
#
_entry.id   77ecbf287035918362f9ec46021b0860
#
_cell.length_a   1.000
_cell.length_b   1.000
_cell.length_c   1.000
_cell.angle_alpha   90.00
_cell.angle_beta   90.00
_cell.angle_gamma   90.00
#
_symmetry.space_group_name_H-M   'P 1'
#
loop_
_entity.id
_entity.type
_entity.pdbx_description
1 polymer ?
#
loop_
_entity_poly.entity_id
_entity_poly.type
_entity_poly.pdbx_seq_one_letter_code
_entity_poly.pdbx_strand_id
1 'polypeptide(L)'
;MDRTQYTNLAKAWEFTEEHARELEPSTLADARTAADESGQLQGPAAQARLLGLLVRLTGASSVIAVGTGSLVETLQLAYALDNKGQLTAVDSTAQGITLIRKAFAELQDETATTLRAVNAPASVFLPRLNANDYDLIVVAGDAENYATFAQASRLLRDHGAIVFTDALALDTEQGGVINPADRNGKATAMRELITTVEQDEEFESTLTPDGTGLLIAYKK
;
A
#
# COMPACT_ATOMS: atom_id res chain seq x y z
N MET A 1 -0.89 -15.55 25.45
CA MET A 1 0.53 -15.60 25.03
C MET A 1 1.38 -15.17 26.21
N ASP A 2 2.46 -15.91 26.49
CA ASP A 2 3.40 -15.54 27.54
C ASP A 2 4.50 -14.59 27.00
N ARG A 3 5.35 -14.06 27.90
CA ARG A 3 6.42 -13.11 27.54
C ARG A 3 7.41 -13.68 26.51
N THR A 4 7.68 -14.99 26.56
CA THR A 4 8.58 -15.68 25.64
C THR A 4 7.98 -15.71 24.23
N GLN A 5 6.69 -15.99 24.11
CA GLN A 5 5.98 -15.99 22.83
C GLN A 5 5.99 -14.60 22.18
N TYR A 6 5.76 -13.51 22.95
CA TYR A 6 5.88 -12.14 22.41
C TYR A 6 7.29 -11.82 21.91
N THR A 7 8.32 -12.22 22.67
CA THR A 7 9.72 -12.02 22.22
C THR A 7 10.01 -12.80 20.94
N ASN A 8 9.48 -14.02 20.81
CA ASN A 8 9.65 -14.83 19.60
C ASN A 8 8.90 -14.25 18.40
N LEU A 9 7.72 -13.60 18.59
CA LEU A 9 7.02 -12.92 17.51
C LEU A 9 7.81 -11.73 16.98
N ALA A 10 8.41 -10.91 17.85
CA ALA A 10 9.25 -9.80 17.42
C ALA A 10 10.45 -10.30 16.58
N LYS A 11 11.11 -11.38 17.03
CA LYS A 11 12.20 -12.03 16.29
C LYS A 11 11.74 -12.65 14.97
N ALA A 12 10.54 -13.23 14.93
CA ALA A 12 9.98 -13.79 13.72
C ALA A 12 9.70 -12.68 12.70
N TRP A 13 9.18 -11.53 13.15
CA TRP A 13 8.99 -10.36 12.30
C TRP A 13 10.32 -9.85 11.71
N GLU A 14 11.34 -9.68 12.57
CA GLU A 14 12.70 -9.29 12.16
C GLU A 14 13.29 -10.27 11.13
N PHE A 15 13.20 -11.58 11.41
CA PHE A 15 13.65 -12.62 10.50
C PHE A 15 12.94 -12.56 9.12
N THR A 16 11.61 -12.38 9.11
CA THR A 16 10.86 -12.31 7.83
C THR A 16 11.22 -11.08 7.02
N GLU A 17 11.45 -9.94 7.68
CA GLU A 17 11.88 -8.70 7.01
C GLU A 17 13.30 -8.84 6.44
N GLU A 18 14.25 -9.35 7.21
CA GLU A 18 15.62 -9.62 6.74
C GLU A 18 15.61 -10.56 5.52
N HIS A 19 14.87 -11.66 5.63
CA HIS A 19 14.72 -12.62 4.52
C HIS A 19 14.08 -11.98 3.28
N ALA A 20 13.08 -11.12 3.45
CA ALA A 20 12.46 -10.41 2.33
C ALA A 20 13.44 -9.44 1.66
N ARG A 21 14.27 -8.74 2.44
CA ARG A 21 15.32 -7.84 1.94
C ARG A 21 16.41 -8.57 1.16
N GLU A 22 16.84 -9.74 1.62
CA GLU A 22 17.80 -10.58 0.90
C GLU A 22 17.31 -11.01 -0.49
N LEU A 23 16.00 -11.16 -0.62
CA LEU A 23 15.34 -11.55 -1.87
C LEU A 23 14.85 -10.34 -2.70
N GLU A 24 15.04 -9.12 -2.22
CA GLU A 24 14.63 -7.91 -2.94
C GLU A 24 15.53 -7.71 -4.17
N PRO A 25 14.97 -7.55 -5.38
CA PRO A 25 15.77 -7.23 -6.57
C PRO A 25 16.58 -5.95 -6.37
N SER A 26 17.78 -5.88 -6.96
CA SER A 26 18.67 -4.72 -6.83
C SER A 26 17.98 -3.41 -7.21
N THR A 27 17.14 -3.41 -8.22
CA THR A 27 16.35 -2.23 -8.65
C THR A 27 15.40 -1.72 -7.56
N LEU A 28 14.80 -2.60 -6.77
CA LEU A 28 13.98 -2.19 -5.62
C LEU A 28 14.82 -1.72 -4.44
N ALA A 29 15.95 -2.38 -4.19
CA ALA A 29 16.90 -1.97 -3.15
C ALA A 29 17.50 -0.59 -3.43
N ASP A 30 17.85 -0.31 -4.70
CA ASP A 30 18.34 0.99 -5.15
C ASP A 30 17.24 2.08 -5.03
N ALA A 31 16.00 1.74 -5.40
CA ALA A 31 14.87 2.65 -5.24
C ALA A 31 14.59 2.98 -3.77
N ARG A 32 14.70 2.00 -2.87
CA ARG A 32 14.60 2.18 -1.42
C ARG A 32 15.66 3.14 -0.91
N THR A 33 16.91 2.92 -1.31
CA THR A 33 18.04 3.80 -0.93
C THR A 33 17.81 5.23 -1.41
N ALA A 34 17.41 5.41 -2.67
CA ALA A 34 17.14 6.73 -3.23
C ALA A 34 15.96 7.46 -2.53
N ALA A 35 14.94 6.72 -2.13
CA ALA A 35 13.81 7.25 -1.38
C ALA A 35 14.23 7.68 0.04
N ASP A 36 14.99 6.85 0.74
CA ASP A 36 15.51 7.14 2.07
C ASP A 36 16.43 8.38 2.06
N GLU A 37 17.33 8.50 1.07
CA GLU A 37 18.18 9.68 0.87
C GLU A 37 17.36 10.96 0.60
N SER A 38 16.17 10.81 0.05
CA SER A 38 15.21 11.89 -0.18
C SER A 38 14.31 12.18 1.03
N GLY A 39 14.52 11.48 2.16
CA GLY A 39 13.71 11.60 3.38
C GLY A 39 12.33 10.93 3.28
N GLN A 40 12.15 10.05 2.30
CA GLN A 40 10.93 9.26 2.12
C GLN A 40 11.15 7.84 2.65
N LEU A 41 10.86 7.62 3.93
CA LEU A 41 10.96 6.28 4.53
C LEU A 41 10.06 5.29 3.82
N GLN A 42 10.60 4.13 3.49
CA GLN A 42 9.87 3.08 2.79
C GLN A 42 9.35 2.03 3.74
N GLY A 43 8.19 1.47 3.41
CA GLY A 43 7.60 0.36 4.13
C GLY A 43 8.46 -0.91 4.10
N PRO A 44 8.14 -1.92 4.93
CA PRO A 44 8.87 -3.17 5.02
C PRO A 44 8.92 -3.94 3.68
N ALA A 45 10.03 -4.63 3.42
CA ALA A 45 10.20 -5.44 2.21
C ALA A 45 9.24 -6.64 2.19
N ALA A 46 8.99 -7.27 3.34
CA ALA A 46 8.00 -8.34 3.46
C ALA A 46 6.61 -7.89 3.02
N GLN A 47 6.18 -6.72 3.49
CA GLN A 47 4.90 -6.10 3.10
C GLN A 47 4.82 -5.82 1.59
N ALA A 48 5.86 -5.22 1.01
CA ALA A 48 5.92 -4.97 -0.43
C ALA A 48 5.79 -6.27 -1.24
N ARG A 49 6.49 -7.34 -0.81
CA ARG A 49 6.40 -8.67 -1.45
C ARG A 49 4.99 -9.26 -1.36
N LEU A 50 4.32 -9.12 -0.22
CA LEU A 50 2.93 -9.58 -0.07
C LEU A 50 2.00 -8.83 -1.02
N LEU A 51 2.14 -7.51 -1.17
CA LEU A 51 1.36 -6.73 -2.14
C LEU A 51 1.58 -7.23 -3.58
N GLY A 52 2.82 -7.49 -3.98
CA GLY A 52 3.13 -8.09 -5.27
C GLY A 52 2.52 -9.48 -5.45
N LEU A 53 2.50 -10.30 -4.39
CA LEU A 53 1.85 -11.61 -4.42
C LEU A 53 0.33 -11.47 -4.56
N LEU A 54 -0.31 -10.50 -3.93
CA LEU A 54 -1.75 -10.22 -4.09
C LEU A 54 -2.09 -9.89 -5.55
N VAL A 55 -1.29 -9.07 -6.25
CA VAL A 55 -1.47 -8.81 -7.70
C VAL A 55 -1.51 -10.12 -8.49
N ARG A 56 -0.58 -11.04 -8.22
CA ARG A 56 -0.49 -12.32 -8.93
C ARG A 56 -1.63 -13.28 -8.58
N LEU A 57 -1.99 -13.39 -7.30
CA LEU A 57 -3.05 -14.28 -6.81
C LEU A 57 -4.43 -13.85 -7.30
N THR A 58 -4.69 -12.54 -7.35
CA THR A 58 -5.96 -12.01 -7.86
C THR A 58 -6.00 -11.95 -9.39
N GLY A 59 -4.87 -12.15 -10.06
CA GLY A 59 -4.77 -11.95 -11.50
C GLY A 59 -4.99 -10.49 -11.92
N ALA A 60 -4.71 -9.55 -11.02
CA ALA A 60 -4.94 -8.14 -11.25
C ALA A 60 -4.18 -7.63 -12.49
N SER A 61 -4.87 -6.86 -13.31
CA SER A 61 -4.36 -6.22 -14.52
C SER A 61 -4.54 -4.70 -14.52
N SER A 62 -5.33 -4.17 -13.60
CA SER A 62 -5.61 -2.74 -13.46
C SER A 62 -5.49 -2.34 -11.99
N VAL A 63 -4.41 -1.62 -11.66
CA VAL A 63 -4.01 -1.32 -10.28
C VAL A 63 -3.91 0.18 -10.06
N ILE A 64 -4.39 0.66 -8.91
CA ILE A 64 -4.15 2.01 -8.42
C ILE A 64 -3.27 1.93 -7.17
N ALA A 65 -2.22 2.75 -7.12
CA ALA A 65 -1.44 3.00 -5.91
C ALA A 65 -1.65 4.46 -5.48
N VAL A 66 -2.07 4.69 -4.24
CA VAL A 66 -2.33 6.00 -3.66
C VAL A 66 -1.35 6.26 -2.52
N GLY A 67 -0.69 7.40 -2.55
CA GLY A 67 0.30 7.80 -1.58
C GLY A 67 1.71 7.30 -1.90
N THR A 68 2.69 8.17 -1.80
CA THR A 68 4.05 7.93 -2.28
C THR A 68 5.09 7.73 -1.21
N GLY A 69 4.70 7.72 0.05
CA GLY A 69 5.56 7.16 1.08
C GLY A 69 6.00 5.72 0.76
N SER A 70 5.42 5.12 -0.29
CA SER A 70 5.58 3.72 -0.68
C SER A 70 6.10 3.55 -2.12
N LEU A 71 7.19 4.22 -2.49
CA LEU A 71 7.82 4.04 -3.82
C LEU A 71 8.12 2.57 -4.11
N VAL A 72 8.74 1.86 -3.16
CA VAL A 72 9.12 0.44 -3.31
C VAL A 72 7.90 -0.44 -3.46
N GLU A 73 6.84 -0.21 -2.69
CA GLU A 73 5.57 -0.93 -2.85
C GLU A 73 4.96 -0.69 -4.23
N THR A 74 4.95 0.57 -4.70
CA THR A 74 4.46 0.93 -6.03
C THR A 74 5.24 0.22 -7.14
N LEU A 75 6.57 0.17 -7.04
CA LEU A 75 7.42 -0.56 -7.99
C LEU A 75 7.20 -2.07 -7.91
N GLN A 76 7.01 -2.61 -6.71
CA GLN A 76 6.69 -4.03 -6.53
C GLN A 76 5.37 -4.40 -7.22
N LEU A 77 4.35 -3.52 -7.19
CA LEU A 77 3.12 -3.71 -7.95
C LEU A 77 3.38 -3.71 -9.46
N ALA A 78 4.21 -2.79 -9.96
CA ALA A 78 4.59 -2.74 -11.38
C ALA A 78 5.27 -4.04 -11.83
N TYR A 79 6.24 -4.54 -11.07
CA TYR A 79 6.90 -5.82 -11.36
C TYR A 79 5.94 -7.02 -11.26
N ALA A 80 4.98 -6.97 -10.35
CA ALA A 80 4.02 -8.05 -10.16
C ALA A 80 3.01 -8.17 -11.31
N LEU A 81 2.74 -7.08 -12.02
CA LEU A 81 1.90 -7.03 -13.22
C LEU A 81 2.56 -7.78 -14.42
N ASP A 82 3.85 -8.07 -14.34
CA ASP A 82 4.55 -8.96 -15.27
C ASP A 82 4.32 -8.59 -16.74
N ASN A 83 4.62 -7.35 -17.09
CA ASN A 83 4.47 -6.80 -18.45
C ASN A 83 3.02 -6.77 -18.98
N LYS A 84 2.03 -6.72 -18.11
CA LYS A 84 0.61 -6.68 -18.49
C LYS A 84 -0.12 -5.55 -17.78
N GLY A 85 -1.22 -5.11 -18.40
CA GLY A 85 -2.15 -4.20 -17.76
C GLY A 85 -1.61 -2.80 -17.49
N GLN A 86 -2.10 -2.19 -16.41
CA GLN A 86 -1.79 -0.80 -16.06
C GLN A 86 -1.63 -0.59 -14.56
N LEU A 87 -0.73 0.32 -14.20
CA LEU A 87 -0.56 0.85 -12.85
C LEU A 87 -0.68 2.36 -12.88
N THR A 88 -1.62 2.90 -12.12
CA THR A 88 -1.77 4.34 -11.90
C THR A 88 -1.35 4.69 -10.49
N ALA A 89 -0.23 5.39 -10.35
CA ALA A 89 0.24 5.94 -9.07
C ALA A 89 -0.27 7.37 -8.89
N VAL A 90 -0.89 7.66 -7.75
CA VAL A 90 -1.52 8.94 -7.43
C VAL A 90 -0.90 9.50 -6.16
N ASP A 91 -0.39 10.72 -6.23
CA ASP A 91 0.17 11.42 -5.08
C ASP A 91 -0.07 12.92 -5.14
N SER A 92 -0.35 13.52 -3.98
CA SER A 92 -0.53 14.96 -3.83
C SER A 92 0.79 15.71 -3.65
N THR A 93 1.87 15.03 -3.22
CA THR A 93 3.16 15.67 -2.92
C THR A 93 4.04 15.80 -4.17
N ALA A 94 4.69 16.95 -4.31
CA ALA A 94 5.61 17.19 -5.43
C ALA A 94 6.85 16.28 -5.36
N GLN A 95 7.33 15.98 -4.16
CA GLN A 95 8.49 15.14 -3.94
C GLN A 95 8.20 13.69 -4.32
N GLY A 96 7.13 13.12 -3.78
CA GLY A 96 6.75 11.76 -4.05
C GLY A 96 6.46 11.51 -5.53
N ILE A 97 5.70 12.39 -6.18
CA ILE A 97 5.41 12.23 -7.61
C ILE A 97 6.67 12.34 -8.48
N THR A 98 7.67 13.12 -8.04
CA THR A 98 8.95 13.24 -8.75
C THR A 98 9.71 11.92 -8.70
N LEU A 99 9.77 11.28 -7.53
CA LEU A 99 10.40 9.97 -7.35
C LEU A 99 9.72 8.90 -8.22
N ILE A 100 8.40 8.82 -8.19
CA ILE A 100 7.64 7.86 -8.99
C ILE A 100 7.85 8.09 -10.49
N ARG A 101 7.81 9.34 -10.96
CA ARG A 101 8.04 9.64 -12.38
C ARG A 101 9.41 9.22 -12.84
N LYS A 102 10.44 9.46 -12.02
CA LYS A 102 11.80 9.00 -12.30
C LYS A 102 11.86 7.49 -12.41
N ALA A 103 11.36 6.78 -11.43
CA ALA A 103 11.35 5.32 -11.40
C ALA A 103 10.54 4.72 -12.57
N PHE A 104 9.39 5.30 -12.91
CA PHE A 104 8.59 4.84 -14.05
C PHE A 104 9.28 5.11 -15.40
N ALA A 105 10.01 6.22 -15.52
CA ALA A 105 10.80 6.49 -16.74
C ALA A 105 11.93 5.46 -16.92
N GLU A 106 12.58 5.03 -15.84
CA GLU A 106 13.61 4.00 -15.85
C GLU A 106 13.04 2.62 -16.25
N LEU A 107 11.81 2.32 -15.83
CA LEU A 107 11.13 1.06 -16.14
C LEU A 107 10.46 1.03 -17.51
N GLN A 108 10.18 2.18 -18.13
CA GLN A 108 9.33 2.28 -19.32
C GLN A 108 9.87 1.47 -20.50
N ASP A 109 11.18 1.36 -20.63
CA ASP A 109 11.83 0.61 -21.70
C ASP A 109 11.95 -0.90 -21.39
N GLU A 110 11.70 -1.30 -20.14
CA GLU A 110 11.84 -2.67 -19.65
C GLU A 110 10.50 -3.39 -19.46
N THR A 111 9.37 -2.65 -19.51
CA THR A 111 8.04 -3.22 -19.27
C THR A 111 7.03 -2.82 -20.33
N ALA A 112 6.14 -3.75 -20.68
CA ALA A 112 4.94 -3.46 -21.47
C ALA A 112 3.73 -3.03 -20.59
N THR A 113 3.87 -2.99 -19.28
CA THR A 113 2.85 -2.45 -18.35
C THR A 113 2.70 -0.96 -18.58
N THR A 114 1.46 -0.47 -18.73
CA THR A 114 1.20 0.96 -18.82
C THR A 114 1.38 1.61 -17.45
N LEU A 115 2.42 2.44 -17.30
CA LEU A 115 2.74 3.15 -16.07
C LEU A 115 2.27 4.60 -16.14
N ARG A 116 1.49 5.05 -15.18
CA ARG A 116 0.93 6.40 -15.10
C ARG A 116 1.16 7.02 -13.73
N ALA A 117 1.79 8.20 -13.69
CA ALA A 117 2.03 8.95 -12.46
C ALA A 117 1.20 10.26 -12.47
N VAL A 118 0.33 10.43 -11.49
CA VAL A 118 -0.64 11.54 -11.38
C VAL A 118 -0.36 12.35 -10.12
N ASN A 119 -0.07 13.65 -10.32
CA ASN A 119 0.06 14.59 -9.20
C ASN A 119 -1.29 15.23 -8.89
N ALA A 120 -2.01 14.66 -7.96
CA ALA A 120 -3.28 15.19 -7.45
C ALA A 120 -3.64 14.51 -6.12
N PRO A 121 -4.42 15.16 -5.26
CA PRO A 121 -5.08 14.47 -4.16
C PRO A 121 -5.97 13.33 -4.67
N ALA A 122 -5.94 12.18 -4.00
CA ALA A 122 -6.76 11.03 -4.38
C ALA A 122 -8.26 11.39 -4.41
N SER A 123 -8.73 12.17 -3.44
CA SER A 123 -10.10 12.68 -3.35
C SER A 123 -10.56 13.51 -4.56
N VAL A 124 -9.61 14.09 -5.30
CA VAL A 124 -9.90 14.89 -6.51
C VAL A 124 -9.80 14.05 -7.78
N PHE A 125 -8.86 13.11 -7.82
CA PHE A 125 -8.59 12.32 -9.01
C PHE A 125 -9.50 11.11 -9.15
N LEU A 126 -9.66 10.31 -8.09
CA LEU A 126 -10.39 9.05 -8.14
C LEU A 126 -11.87 9.18 -8.60
N PRO A 127 -12.61 10.21 -8.22
CA PRO A 127 -13.98 10.40 -8.71
C PRO A 127 -14.11 10.54 -10.23
N ARG A 128 -13.01 10.86 -10.94
CA ARG A 128 -12.97 11.05 -12.41
C ARG A 128 -12.70 9.76 -13.18
N LEU A 129 -12.34 8.69 -12.46
CA LEU A 129 -12.04 7.38 -13.04
C LEU A 129 -13.34 6.62 -13.35
N ASN A 130 -13.24 5.69 -14.30
CA ASN A 130 -14.35 4.82 -14.65
C ASN A 130 -14.71 3.89 -13.51
N ALA A 131 -15.99 3.57 -13.38
CA ALA A 131 -16.48 2.57 -12.47
C ALA A 131 -16.12 1.15 -12.97
N ASN A 132 -15.94 0.21 -12.05
CA ASN A 132 -15.68 -1.21 -12.34
C ASN A 132 -14.49 -1.43 -13.30
N ASP A 133 -13.42 -0.68 -13.14
CA ASP A 133 -12.26 -0.71 -14.05
C ASP A 133 -10.95 -1.16 -13.39
N TYR A 134 -10.98 -1.38 -12.08
CA TYR A 134 -9.80 -1.70 -11.28
C TYR A 134 -9.94 -3.02 -10.53
N ASP A 135 -8.85 -3.78 -10.47
CA ASP A 135 -8.79 -5.06 -9.76
C ASP A 135 -8.21 -4.91 -8.36
N LEU A 136 -7.29 -3.94 -8.18
CA LEU A 136 -6.63 -3.69 -6.90
C LEU A 136 -6.38 -2.19 -6.70
N ILE A 137 -6.67 -1.73 -5.49
CA ILE A 137 -6.32 -0.39 -5.01
C ILE A 137 -5.42 -0.56 -3.78
N VAL A 138 -4.21 0.00 -3.80
CA VAL A 138 -3.31 0.03 -2.63
C VAL A 138 -3.20 1.46 -2.15
N VAL A 139 -3.43 1.68 -0.88
CA VAL A 139 -3.45 3.00 -0.24
C VAL A 139 -2.40 3.06 0.86
N ALA A 140 -1.48 3.98 0.72
CA ALA A 140 -0.42 4.23 1.70
C ALA A 140 -0.40 5.70 2.14
N GLY A 141 0.42 5.98 3.14
CA GLY A 141 0.67 7.34 3.60
C GLY A 141 -0.32 7.85 4.63
N ASP A 142 -0.69 9.12 4.51
CA ASP A 142 -1.40 9.86 5.55
C ASP A 142 -2.91 9.62 5.55
N ALA A 143 -3.55 10.00 6.66
CA ALA A 143 -4.99 9.87 6.89
C ALA A 143 -5.87 10.51 5.80
N GLU A 144 -5.38 11.51 5.08
CA GLU A 144 -6.10 12.12 3.95
C GLU A 144 -6.38 11.13 2.82
N ASN A 145 -5.53 10.10 2.67
CA ASN A 145 -5.70 9.06 1.66
C ASN A 145 -6.76 8.02 2.04
N TYR A 146 -7.16 7.94 3.31
CA TYR A 146 -8.16 6.97 3.79
C TYR A 146 -9.55 7.21 3.19
N ALA A 147 -9.85 8.45 2.77
CA ALA A 147 -11.06 8.77 2.01
C ALA A 147 -11.18 8.01 0.68
N THR A 148 -10.11 7.35 0.22
CA THR A 148 -10.11 6.47 -0.96
C THR A 148 -11.14 5.34 -0.81
N PHE A 149 -11.40 4.86 0.41
CA PHE A 149 -12.39 3.81 0.65
C PHE A 149 -13.79 4.17 0.12
N ALA A 150 -14.20 5.43 0.25
CA ALA A 150 -15.48 5.89 -0.28
C ALA A 150 -15.64 5.76 -1.81
N GLN A 151 -14.54 5.52 -2.54
CA GLN A 151 -14.56 5.26 -3.98
C GLN A 151 -14.37 3.77 -4.32
N ALA A 152 -14.02 2.93 -3.32
CA ALA A 152 -13.62 1.55 -3.55
C ALA A 152 -14.71 0.72 -4.22
N SER A 153 -15.94 0.74 -3.68
CA SER A 153 -17.08 0.00 -4.24
C SER A 153 -17.35 0.36 -5.71
N ARG A 154 -17.27 1.65 -6.05
CA ARG A 154 -17.49 2.13 -7.40
C ARG A 154 -16.37 1.77 -8.37
N LEU A 155 -15.12 1.88 -7.93
CA LEU A 155 -13.94 1.70 -8.80
C LEU A 155 -13.59 0.24 -9.02
N LEU A 156 -13.72 -0.57 -7.98
CA LEU A 156 -13.36 -1.99 -8.03
C LEU A 156 -14.38 -2.78 -8.85
N ARG A 157 -13.86 -3.70 -9.65
CA ARG A 157 -14.63 -4.80 -10.22
C ARG A 157 -15.12 -5.72 -9.12
N ASP A 158 -16.11 -6.54 -9.41
CA ASP A 158 -16.48 -7.65 -8.52
C ASP A 158 -15.25 -8.53 -8.31
N HIS A 159 -15.04 -8.94 -7.07
CA HIS A 159 -13.85 -9.68 -6.63
C HIS A 159 -12.53 -8.87 -6.64
N GLY A 160 -12.59 -7.56 -6.84
CA GLY A 160 -11.44 -6.66 -6.63
C GLY A 160 -11.17 -6.42 -5.14
N ALA A 161 -10.01 -5.85 -4.84
CA ALA A 161 -9.61 -5.59 -3.46
C ALA A 161 -9.06 -4.17 -3.26
N ILE A 162 -9.23 -3.65 -2.06
CA ILE A 162 -8.51 -2.47 -1.57
C ILE A 162 -7.66 -2.84 -0.36
N VAL A 163 -6.43 -2.36 -0.33
CA VAL A 163 -5.46 -2.61 0.74
C VAL A 163 -4.96 -1.28 1.28
N PHE A 164 -5.08 -1.09 2.58
CA PHE A 164 -4.45 0.03 3.28
C PHE A 164 -3.19 -0.47 3.97
N THR A 165 -2.05 0.13 3.64
CA THR A 165 -0.78 -0.13 4.31
C THR A 165 -0.66 0.75 5.55
N ASP A 166 0.26 0.39 6.44
CA ASP A 166 0.47 1.08 7.71
C ASP A 166 -0.79 1.15 8.60
N ALA A 167 -1.62 0.12 8.50
CA ALA A 167 -2.91 0.06 9.19
C ALA A 167 -2.82 -0.05 10.71
N LEU A 168 -1.63 -0.32 11.29
CA LEU A 168 -1.41 -0.28 12.73
C LEU A 168 -0.89 1.07 13.22
N ALA A 169 -0.46 1.97 12.31
CA ALA A 169 0.05 3.31 12.62
C ALA A 169 1.13 3.27 13.72
N LEU A 170 2.12 2.37 13.59
CA LEU A 170 3.12 2.10 14.63
C LEU A 170 4.16 3.21 14.79
N ASP A 171 4.21 4.16 13.89
CA ASP A 171 5.06 5.35 13.89
C ASP A 171 4.61 6.44 14.88
N THR A 172 3.48 6.26 15.56
CA THR A 172 3.01 7.19 16.58
C THR A 172 3.71 6.96 17.93
N GLU A 173 3.95 8.04 18.68
CA GLU A 173 4.65 7.98 19.97
C GLU A 173 3.95 7.10 21.03
N GLN A 174 2.65 6.91 20.90
CA GLN A 174 1.83 6.20 21.87
C GLN A 174 1.41 4.79 21.42
N GLY A 175 1.92 4.30 20.27
CA GLY A 175 1.73 2.93 19.80
C GLY A 175 0.55 2.71 18.84
N GLY A 176 0.02 3.76 18.26
CA GLY A 176 -0.90 3.69 17.13
C GLY A 176 -2.26 3.10 17.44
N VAL A 177 -2.77 2.34 16.49
CA VAL A 177 -4.12 1.74 16.53
C VAL A 177 -4.29 0.76 17.69
N ILE A 178 -3.23 0.04 18.06
CA ILE A 178 -3.26 -0.97 19.15
C ILE A 178 -3.46 -0.36 20.54
N ASN A 179 -3.18 0.93 20.70
CA ASN A 179 -3.43 1.65 21.95
C ASN A 179 -4.69 2.52 21.83
N PRO A 180 -5.82 2.16 22.45
CA PRO A 180 -7.05 2.95 22.36
C PRO A 180 -6.94 4.33 23.01
N ALA A 181 -5.89 4.58 23.81
CA ALA A 181 -5.63 5.90 24.39
C ALA A 181 -4.81 6.81 23.46
N ASP A 182 -4.22 6.28 22.40
CA ASP A 182 -3.50 7.09 21.41
C ASP A 182 -4.48 8.02 20.67
N ARG A 183 -4.28 9.33 20.82
CA ARG A 183 -5.10 10.39 20.19
C ARG A 183 -4.40 11.01 18.96
N ASN A 184 -3.33 10.41 18.47
CA ASN A 184 -2.74 10.83 17.22
C ASN A 184 -3.78 10.77 16.09
N GLY A 185 -3.77 11.79 15.22
CA GLY A 185 -4.78 11.93 14.15
C GLY A 185 -4.79 10.73 13.20
N LYS A 186 -3.60 10.19 12.84
CA LYS A 186 -3.47 9.00 11.98
C LYS A 186 -4.06 7.76 12.64
N ALA A 187 -3.71 7.49 13.91
CA ALA A 187 -4.23 6.34 14.65
C ALA A 187 -5.75 6.43 14.85
N THR A 188 -6.28 7.62 15.10
CA THR A 188 -7.73 7.84 15.24
C THR A 188 -8.46 7.61 13.92
N ALA A 189 -7.99 8.23 12.82
CA ALA A 189 -8.58 8.06 11.51
C ALA A 189 -8.52 6.60 11.03
N MET A 190 -7.44 5.87 11.33
CA MET A 190 -7.33 4.47 10.96
C MET A 190 -8.31 3.59 11.75
N ARG A 191 -8.52 3.84 13.06
CA ARG A 191 -9.55 3.12 13.82
C ARG A 191 -10.96 3.34 13.26
N GLU A 192 -11.25 4.56 12.84
CA GLU A 192 -12.52 4.90 12.18
C GLU A 192 -12.65 4.19 10.84
N LEU A 193 -11.58 4.17 10.04
CA LEU A 193 -11.54 3.44 8.77
C LEU A 193 -11.77 1.94 8.97
N ILE A 194 -11.07 1.30 9.89
CA ILE A 194 -11.23 -0.14 10.19
C ILE A 194 -12.71 -0.42 10.50
N THR A 195 -13.30 0.37 11.40
CA THR A 195 -14.72 0.22 11.76
C THR A 195 -15.64 0.40 10.54
N THR A 196 -15.37 1.39 9.70
CA THR A 196 -16.15 1.66 8.48
C THR A 196 -16.08 0.49 7.49
N VAL A 197 -14.88 -0.04 7.27
CA VAL A 197 -14.65 -1.17 6.36
C VAL A 197 -15.32 -2.45 6.87
N GLU A 198 -15.21 -2.74 8.17
CA GLU A 198 -15.82 -3.92 8.79
C GLU A 198 -17.35 -3.88 8.81
N GLN A 199 -17.95 -2.69 8.77
CA GLN A 199 -19.40 -2.51 8.75
C GLN A 199 -19.97 -2.45 7.33
N ASP A 200 -19.13 -2.40 6.30
CA ASP A 200 -19.58 -2.32 4.92
C ASP A 200 -19.97 -3.70 4.39
N GLU A 201 -21.25 -3.86 4.04
CA GLU A 201 -21.79 -5.15 3.58
C GLU A 201 -21.28 -5.60 2.21
N GLU A 202 -20.72 -4.67 1.40
CA GLU A 202 -20.15 -4.99 0.08
C GLU A 202 -18.76 -5.60 0.19
N PHE A 203 -18.11 -5.49 1.35
CA PHE A 203 -16.74 -5.96 1.55
C PHE A 203 -16.64 -7.07 2.60
N GLU A 204 -15.64 -7.91 2.43
CA GLU A 204 -15.11 -8.80 3.46
C GLU A 204 -13.68 -8.37 3.76
N SER A 205 -13.35 -8.17 5.04
CA SER A 205 -12.07 -7.57 5.41
C SER A 205 -11.31 -8.36 6.46
N THR A 206 -10.00 -8.10 6.50
CA THR A 206 -9.10 -8.60 7.55
C THR A 206 -8.01 -7.58 7.85
N LEU A 207 -7.61 -7.51 9.13
CA LEU A 207 -6.47 -6.75 9.59
C LEU A 207 -5.33 -7.73 9.92
N THR A 208 -4.15 -7.53 9.32
CA THR A 208 -2.96 -8.36 9.55
C THR A 208 -1.81 -7.54 10.11
N PRO A 209 -0.95 -8.12 10.97
CA PRO A 209 0.22 -7.45 11.52
C PRO A 209 1.45 -7.53 10.60
N ASP A 210 1.29 -7.89 9.31
CA ASP A 210 2.41 -7.94 8.37
C ASP A 210 2.97 -6.53 8.13
N GLY A 211 4.29 -6.40 8.25
CA GLY A 211 4.97 -5.10 8.15
C GLY A 211 4.49 -4.12 9.23
N THR A 212 3.96 -2.99 8.80
CA THR A 212 3.35 -1.96 9.65
C THR A 212 1.83 -2.13 9.79
N GLY A 213 1.32 -3.26 9.34
CA GLY A 213 -0.09 -3.63 9.32
C GLY A 213 -0.77 -3.40 7.98
N LEU A 214 -1.57 -4.37 7.56
CA LEU A 214 -2.40 -4.27 6.36
C LEU A 214 -3.87 -4.46 6.74
N LEU A 215 -4.71 -3.52 6.32
CA LEU A 215 -6.16 -3.70 6.27
C LEU A 215 -6.51 -4.06 4.82
N ILE A 216 -6.94 -5.29 4.60
CA ILE A 216 -7.31 -5.82 3.29
C ILE A 216 -8.81 -5.96 3.25
N ALA A 217 -9.46 -5.38 2.25
CA ALA A 217 -10.90 -5.51 2.01
C ALA A 217 -11.16 -6.00 0.58
N TYR A 218 -11.89 -7.09 0.48
CA TYR A 218 -12.26 -7.77 -0.75
C TYR A 218 -13.73 -7.45 -1.09
N LYS A 219 -14.00 -7.00 -2.30
CA LYS A 219 -15.36 -6.74 -2.79
C LYS A 219 -16.05 -8.04 -3.15
N LYS A 220 -17.21 -8.31 -2.53
CA LYS A 220 -18.01 -9.52 -2.72
C LYS A 220 -18.60 -9.63 -4.12
#